data_e28b90739f04dcc0acfa9d223f2bcef2
#
_entry.id   e28b90739f04dcc0acfa9d223f2bcef2
#
_cell.length_a   1.000
_cell.length_b   1.000
_cell.length_c   1.000
_cell.angle_alpha   90.00
_cell.angle_beta   90.00
_cell.angle_gamma   90.00
#
_symmetry.space_group_name_H-M   'P 1'
#
loop_
_entity.id
_entity.type
_entity.pdbx_description
1 polymer ?
#
loop_
_entity_poly.entity_id
_entity_poly.type
_entity_poly.pdbx_seq_one_letter_code
_entity_poly.pdbx_strand_id
1 'polypeptide(L)'
;MKEIRIVVRPQLLERVHEALRACPGFPGMTVGEVDGYPPAASLAGAHSIKEDLTEFVPRVRIEIVASDALATALFDSAVKVLEHGQTGESAIWMTDVLQATFLHRTG
;
A
#
# COMPACT_ATOMS: atom_id res chain seq x y z
N MET A 1 -18.10 4.46 2.96
CA MET A 1 -16.87 3.94 3.59
C MET A 1 -16.05 3.19 2.56
N LYS A 2 -14.76 3.39 2.60
CA LYS A 2 -13.83 2.81 1.63
C LYS A 2 -12.68 2.12 2.33
N GLU A 3 -12.12 1.13 1.67
CA GLU A 3 -10.85 0.55 2.06
C GLU A 3 -9.80 0.94 1.05
N ILE A 4 -8.66 1.44 1.55
CA ILE A 4 -7.49 1.71 0.72
C ILE A 4 -6.49 0.60 0.98
N ARG A 5 -5.97 0.03 -0.10
CA ARG A 5 -4.89 -0.93 -0.02
C ARG A 5 -3.70 -0.42 -0.79
N ILE A 6 -2.54 -0.53 -0.15
CA ILE A 6 -1.28 -0.07 -0.74
C ILE A 6 -0.28 -1.20 -0.61
N VAL A 7 0.39 -1.52 -1.71
CA VAL A 7 1.46 -2.52 -1.69
C VAL A 7 2.71 -1.83 -2.18
N VAL A 8 3.73 -1.76 -1.34
CA VAL A 8 4.95 -1.02 -1.62
C VAL A 8 6.17 -1.79 -1.12
N ARG A 9 7.33 -1.34 -1.55
CA ARG A 9 8.58 -1.81 -0.98
C ARG A 9 8.67 -1.42 0.49
N PRO A 10 9.30 -2.24 1.33
CA PRO A 10 9.45 -1.89 2.74
C PRO A 10 10.10 -0.54 2.98
N GLN A 11 11.00 -0.12 2.09
CA GLN A 11 11.71 1.15 2.23
C GLN A 11 10.80 2.37 2.12
N LEU A 12 9.62 2.22 1.52
CA LEU A 12 8.67 3.33 1.38
C LEU A 12 7.67 3.41 2.52
N LEU A 13 7.65 2.43 3.40
CA LEU A 13 6.63 2.36 4.45
C LEU A 13 6.59 3.62 5.32
N GLU A 14 7.74 4.08 5.77
CA GLU A 14 7.78 5.25 6.65
C GLU A 14 7.29 6.50 5.96
N ARG A 15 7.68 6.70 4.71
CA ARG A 15 7.23 7.87 3.94
C ARG A 15 5.74 7.86 3.74
N VAL A 16 5.19 6.70 3.41
CA VAL A 16 3.74 6.57 3.25
C VAL A 16 3.05 6.85 4.58
N HIS A 17 3.53 6.27 5.65
CA HIS A 17 2.95 6.48 6.98
C HIS A 17 2.98 7.95 7.38
N GLU A 18 4.10 8.64 7.16
CA GLU A 18 4.19 10.06 7.48
C GLU A 18 3.19 10.89 6.71
N ALA A 19 3.04 10.61 5.42
CA ALA A 19 2.08 11.34 4.59
C ALA A 19 0.64 11.08 5.04
N LEU A 20 0.32 9.84 5.36
CA LEU A 20 -1.04 9.48 5.77
C LEU A 20 -1.39 10.07 7.14
N ARG A 21 -0.49 9.98 8.10
CA ARG A 21 -0.80 10.50 9.43
C ARG A 21 -0.86 12.02 9.49
N ALA A 22 -0.30 12.69 8.50
CA ALA A 22 -0.44 14.13 8.37
C ALA A 22 -1.83 14.55 7.92
N CYS A 23 -2.63 13.64 7.37
CA CYS A 23 -4.01 13.93 7.02
C CYS A 23 -4.86 14.02 8.28
N PRO A 24 -5.60 15.12 8.48
CA PRO A 24 -6.49 15.24 9.64
C PRO A 24 -7.50 14.10 9.67
N GLY A 25 -7.63 13.48 10.83
CA GLY A 25 -8.56 12.36 10.99
C GLY A 25 -8.00 10.99 10.63
N PHE A 26 -6.70 10.90 10.37
CA PHE A 26 -6.09 9.61 10.04
C PHE A 26 -6.49 8.54 11.06
N PRO A 27 -7.11 7.44 10.63
CA PRO A 27 -7.68 6.46 11.55
C PRO A 27 -6.69 5.36 11.98
N GLY A 28 -5.45 5.44 11.55
CA GLY A 28 -4.51 4.35 11.72
C GLY A 28 -4.48 3.44 10.50
N MET A 29 -3.59 2.49 10.53
CA MET A 29 -3.44 1.56 9.41
C MET A 29 -2.95 0.20 9.91
N THR A 30 -3.27 -0.83 9.15
CA THR A 30 -2.77 -2.18 9.38
C THR A 30 -1.68 -2.45 8.37
N VAL A 31 -0.58 -3.03 8.81
CA VAL A 31 0.56 -3.32 7.94
C VAL A 31 0.91 -4.79 8.06
N GLY A 32 1.10 -5.44 6.93
CA GLY A 32 1.57 -6.81 6.89
C GLY A 32 2.70 -6.97 5.89
N GLU A 33 3.57 -7.92 6.14
CA GLU A 33 4.62 -8.27 5.21
C GLU A 33 4.06 -9.30 4.23
N VAL A 34 4.35 -9.11 2.95
CA VAL A 34 3.91 -10.03 1.90
C VAL A 34 5.04 -10.23 0.91
N ASP A 35 4.93 -11.30 0.14
CA ASP A 35 5.87 -11.58 -0.93
C ASP A 35 5.23 -11.16 -2.24
N GLY A 36 5.97 -10.41 -3.03
CA GLY A 36 5.53 -10.00 -4.35
C GLY A 36 6.24 -10.75 -5.44
N TYR A 37 5.54 -11.01 -6.51
CA TYR A 37 6.13 -11.57 -7.72
C TYR A 37 5.98 -10.54 -8.82
N PRO A 38 7.08 -10.11 -9.44
CA PRO A 38 6.99 -9.10 -10.49
C PRO A 38 6.22 -9.62 -11.71
N PRO A 39 5.66 -8.71 -12.53
CA PRO A 39 4.97 -9.11 -13.75
C PRO A 39 5.91 -9.88 -14.68
N ALA A 40 5.36 -10.75 -15.49
CA ALA A 40 6.14 -11.54 -16.44
C ALA A 40 7.01 -10.68 -17.36
N ALA A 41 6.49 -9.50 -17.72
CA ALA A 41 7.26 -8.57 -18.57
C ALA A 41 8.54 -8.08 -17.91
N SER A 42 8.56 -7.97 -16.59
CA SER A 42 9.75 -7.57 -15.85
C SER A 42 10.82 -8.67 -15.82
N LEU A 43 10.40 -9.89 -16.10
CA LEU A 43 11.29 -11.06 -16.09
C LEU A 43 11.84 -11.36 -17.47
N ALA A 44 11.32 -10.71 -18.51
CA ALA A 44 11.65 -11.03 -19.88
C ALA A 44 13.12 -10.77 -20.19
N GLY A 45 13.75 -11.76 -20.74
CA GLY A 45 15.03 -11.60 -21.43
C GLY A 45 16.28 -11.64 -20.61
N ALA A 46 16.24 -11.66 -19.31
CA ALA A 46 17.47 -11.56 -18.52
C ALA A 46 17.58 -12.54 -17.37
N HIS A 47 16.69 -13.49 -17.31
CA HIS A 47 16.61 -14.35 -16.13
C HIS A 47 17.15 -15.75 -16.36
N SER A 48 17.95 -16.20 -15.44
CA SER A 48 18.29 -17.60 -15.34
C SER A 48 17.15 -18.32 -14.64
N ILE A 49 17.09 -19.63 -14.78
CA ILE A 49 16.10 -20.46 -14.07
C ILE A 49 16.22 -20.25 -12.57
N LYS A 50 17.44 -20.05 -12.10
CA LYS A 50 17.67 -19.81 -10.67
C LYS A 50 17.03 -18.52 -10.21
N GLU A 51 17.11 -17.46 -11.02
CA GLU A 51 16.45 -16.19 -10.69
C GLU A 51 14.94 -16.35 -10.69
N ASP A 52 14.40 -17.09 -11.65
CA ASP A 52 12.97 -17.37 -11.71
C ASP A 52 12.45 -18.08 -10.46
N LEU A 53 13.26 -18.96 -9.89
CA LEU A 53 12.88 -19.69 -8.69
C LEU A 53 12.95 -18.87 -7.41
N THR A 54 13.68 -17.75 -7.45
CA THR A 54 13.87 -16.90 -6.27
C THR A 54 13.28 -15.50 -6.47
N GLU A 55 12.26 -15.42 -7.29
CA GLU A 55 11.77 -14.14 -7.80
C GLU A 55 10.89 -13.32 -6.89
N PHE A 56 10.41 -13.91 -5.82
CA PHE A 56 9.58 -13.09 -4.95
C PHE A 56 10.45 -12.00 -4.31
N VAL A 57 9.84 -10.85 -4.10
CA VAL A 57 10.46 -9.71 -3.45
C VAL A 57 9.63 -9.30 -2.25
N PRO A 58 10.28 -8.87 -1.17
CA PRO A 58 9.54 -8.42 0.00
C PRO A 58 8.71 -7.18 -0.34
N ARG A 59 7.49 -7.16 0.17
CA ARG A 59 6.60 -6.00 0.07
C ARG A 59 5.89 -5.82 1.40
N VAL A 60 5.35 -4.64 1.60
CA VAL A 60 4.44 -4.41 2.71
C VAL A 60 3.08 -4.05 2.13
N ARG A 61 2.05 -4.56 2.78
CA ARG A 61 0.67 -4.26 2.43
C ARG A 61 0.07 -3.42 3.54
N ILE A 62 -0.46 -2.27 3.16
CA ILE A 62 -1.08 -1.32 4.08
C ILE A 62 -2.58 -1.34 3.81
N GLU A 63 -3.38 -1.37 4.87
CA GLU A 63 -4.84 -1.40 4.76
C GLU A 63 -5.43 -0.34 5.67
N ILE A 64 -6.34 0.47 5.14
CA ILE A 64 -7.00 1.53 5.88
C ILE A 64 -8.47 1.54 5.49
N VAL A 65 -9.36 1.61 6.48
CA VAL A 65 -10.78 1.79 6.24
C VAL A 65 -11.16 3.18 6.77
N ALA A 66 -11.81 3.97 5.94
CA ALA A 66 -12.14 5.35 6.29
C ALA A 66 -13.43 5.80 5.59
N SER A 67 -13.98 6.92 6.05
CA SER A 67 -15.11 7.55 5.36
C SER A 67 -14.72 7.93 3.94
N ASP A 68 -15.71 8.11 3.08
CA ASP A 68 -15.45 8.41 1.67
C ASP A 68 -14.56 9.65 1.49
N ALA A 69 -14.87 10.73 2.20
CA ALA A 69 -14.11 11.96 2.07
C ALA A 69 -12.66 11.81 2.57
N LEU A 70 -12.50 11.19 3.73
CA LEU A 70 -11.18 10.96 4.28
C LEU A 70 -10.38 9.98 3.42
N ALA A 71 -11.02 8.95 2.91
CA ALA A 71 -10.36 7.98 2.04
C ALA A 71 -9.79 8.64 0.79
N THR A 72 -10.51 9.57 0.18
CA THR A 72 -10.02 10.30 -0.97
C THR A 72 -8.76 11.10 -0.62
N ALA A 73 -8.79 11.81 0.50
CA ALA A 73 -7.63 12.60 0.93
C ALA A 73 -6.42 11.71 1.22
N LEU A 74 -6.63 10.58 1.89
CA LEU A 74 -5.56 9.62 2.18
C LEU A 74 -4.99 9.02 0.90
N PHE A 75 -5.87 8.63 -0.02
CA PHE A 75 -5.47 8.07 -1.30
C PHE A 75 -4.58 9.04 -2.07
N ASP A 76 -5.02 10.28 -2.18
CA ASP A 76 -4.26 11.30 -2.92
C ASP A 76 -2.90 11.57 -2.28
N SER A 77 -2.84 11.60 -0.95
CA SER A 77 -1.58 11.78 -0.24
C SER A 77 -0.61 10.64 -0.49
N ALA A 78 -1.12 9.40 -0.49
CA ALA A 78 -0.30 8.23 -0.77
C ALA A 78 0.21 8.25 -2.21
N VAL A 79 -0.65 8.59 -3.15
CA VAL A 79 -0.26 8.65 -4.57
C VAL A 79 0.89 9.62 -4.77
N LYS A 80 0.86 10.78 -4.11
CA LYS A 80 1.95 11.76 -4.21
C LYS A 80 3.28 11.19 -3.77
N VAL A 81 3.29 10.42 -2.69
CA VAL A 81 4.51 9.75 -2.23
C VAL A 81 4.98 8.73 -3.24
N LEU A 82 4.06 7.93 -3.76
CA LEU A 82 4.41 6.85 -4.69
C LEU A 82 4.90 7.38 -6.03
N GLU A 83 4.37 8.50 -6.49
CA GLU A 83 4.82 9.13 -7.74
C GLU A 83 6.24 9.63 -7.66
N HIS A 84 6.65 10.08 -6.49
CA HIS A 84 8.01 10.61 -6.28
C HIS A 84 8.95 9.58 -5.69
N GLY A 85 8.47 8.37 -5.48
CA GLY A 85 9.27 7.30 -4.92
C GLY A 85 10.26 6.74 -5.92
N GLN A 86 11.16 5.93 -5.39
CA GLN A 86 12.14 5.24 -6.20
C GLN A 86 11.47 4.27 -7.16
N THR A 87 12.18 3.93 -8.21
CA THR A 87 11.73 2.93 -9.15
C THR A 87 11.43 1.63 -8.41
N GLY A 88 10.30 1.08 -8.69
CA GLY A 88 9.85 -0.14 -8.09
C GLY A 88 8.35 -0.18 -8.17
N GLU A 89 7.82 -1.36 -8.17
CA GLU A 89 6.40 -1.52 -8.34
C GLU A 89 5.68 -1.19 -7.05
N SER A 90 4.79 -0.23 -7.15
CA SER A 90 3.87 0.12 -6.09
C SER A 90 2.47 0.03 -6.65
N ALA A 91 1.54 -0.37 -5.82
CA ALA A 91 0.14 -0.43 -6.21
C ALA A 91 -0.70 0.19 -5.11
N ILE A 92 -1.71 0.90 -5.53
CA ILE A 92 -2.70 1.46 -4.61
C ILE A 92 -4.07 1.36 -5.25
N TRP A 93 -5.05 0.95 -4.47
CA TRP A 93 -6.42 0.89 -4.95
C TRP A 93 -7.38 1.13 -3.80
N MET A 94 -8.62 1.40 -4.17
CA MET A 94 -9.65 1.69 -3.20
C MET A 94 -10.92 0.93 -3.58
N THR A 95 -11.55 0.33 -2.58
CA THR A 95 -12.78 -0.44 -2.78
C THR A 95 -13.85 0.03 -1.81
N ASP A 96 -15.10 -0.23 -2.16
CA ASP A 96 -16.21 0.03 -1.26
C ASP A 96 -16.23 -0.99 -0.13
N VAL A 97 -16.55 -0.51 1.06
CA VAL A 97 -16.80 -1.35 2.22
C VAL A 97 -18.28 -1.24 2.55
N LEU A 98 -18.97 -2.36 2.45
CA LEU A 98 -20.41 -2.38 2.70
C LEU A 98 -20.75 -2.11 4.16
N GLN A 99 -19.90 -2.60 5.06
CA GLN A 99 -20.14 -2.46 6.48
C GLN A 99 -18.86 -2.63 7.25
N ALA A 100 -18.61 -1.76 8.22
CA ALA A 100 -17.46 -1.87 9.11
C ALA A 100 -17.82 -1.23 10.44
N THR A 101 -17.24 -1.77 11.51
CA THR A 101 -17.38 -1.23 12.84
C THR A 101 -16.02 -1.23 13.52
N PHE A 102 -15.70 -0.12 14.15
CA PHE A 102 -14.47 -0.01 14.93
C PHE A 102 -14.81 -0.18 16.39
N LEU A 103 -14.34 -1.25 16.99
CA LEU A 103 -14.62 -1.58 18.37
C LEU A 103 -13.51 -1.06 19.28
N HIS A 104 -13.88 -0.67 20.49
CA HIS A 104 -12.92 -0.21 21.52
C HIS A 104 -12.08 1.00 21.10
N ARG A 105 -12.69 1.84 20.29
CA ARG A 105 -12.03 3.05 19.89
C ARG A 105 -12.12 4.05 21.02
N THR A 106 -11.02 4.29 21.67
CA THR A 106 -10.95 5.26 22.74
C THR A 106 -10.12 6.45 22.28
N GLY A 107 -10.72 7.49 22.10
CA GLY A 107 -10.00 8.72 21.77
C GLY A 107 -10.02 9.10 20.36
#